data_34bfee59e13e2952d858a576a93525a2
#
_entry.id   34bfee59e13e2952d858a576a93525a2
#
_cell.length_a   1.000
_cell.length_b   1.000
_cell.length_c   1.000
_cell.angle_alpha   90.00
_cell.angle_beta   90.00
_cell.angle_gamma   90.00
#
_symmetry.space_group_name_H-M   'P 1'
#
loop_
_entity.id
_entity.type
_entity.pdbx_description
1 polymer ?
#
loop_
_entity_poly.entity_id
_entity_poly.type
_entity_poly.pdbx_seq_one_letter_code
_entity_poly.pdbx_strand_id
1 'polypeptide(L)'
;MKHPRVAIVADWIIGGGAERVVQQLHTMYPDAPIYASYCTPEWRKRLDNKVVTGYLQNWPFSSLRKFAGLISPFRISWYKNIDFSDFDIVISATGNGDAKHIRPPKGVTHIAYCFTPVHYYWRHYQMYLTDPGFGFLNPLARLGLRLFVKPLRRKDYEAAQRVDHFIAISDHIKDDIQTYYNRDSAVISPPVDTERFANVQTSERSGYVTMGRQVPHKHTSVVVDACTKLNVPLTVIGNGPDHDNLVQRAGSSVTFLTNVSDSEMPEALARHEAFLFASIEDFGIAPVEAMAAGTPVIAIAKGGALDYVNPGKSGLLFQDQTVASLTKAIQQFQSQSFNPAAVRKQAEQFSSSRFAKAIISFVSSVARDSKEN
;
A
#
# COMPACT_ATOMS: atom_id res chain seq x y z
N MET A 1 -18.40 -20.15 -21.17
CA MET A 1 -17.61 -20.74 -20.04
C MET A 1 -18.26 -20.28 -18.77
N LYS A 2 -18.50 -21.16 -17.77
CA LYS A 2 -18.96 -20.72 -16.44
C LYS A 2 -17.89 -19.83 -15.82
N HIS A 3 -18.28 -18.66 -15.29
CA HIS A 3 -17.38 -17.83 -14.50
C HIS A 3 -16.92 -18.61 -13.26
N PRO A 4 -15.63 -18.55 -12.89
CA PRO A 4 -15.14 -19.24 -11.71
C PRO A 4 -15.82 -18.67 -10.44
N ARG A 5 -16.13 -19.53 -9.49
CA ARG A 5 -16.62 -19.14 -8.17
C ARG A 5 -15.42 -18.65 -7.36
N VAL A 6 -15.42 -17.37 -7.02
CA VAL A 6 -14.30 -16.69 -6.35
C VAL A 6 -14.65 -16.42 -4.90
N ALA A 7 -13.68 -16.62 -3.99
CA ALA A 7 -13.69 -16.07 -2.64
C ALA A 7 -12.55 -15.06 -2.47
N ILE A 8 -12.78 -14.01 -1.71
CA ILE A 8 -11.78 -12.99 -1.38
C ILE A 8 -11.41 -13.14 0.09
N VAL A 9 -10.12 -13.05 0.42
CA VAL A 9 -9.63 -13.11 1.80
C VAL A 9 -8.74 -11.90 2.05
N ALA A 10 -8.94 -11.18 3.15
CA ALA A 10 -8.12 -10.05 3.54
C ALA A 10 -7.63 -10.20 4.98
N ASP A 11 -6.47 -9.66 5.35
CA ASP A 11 -5.94 -9.76 6.72
C ASP A 11 -6.89 -9.09 7.73
N TRP A 12 -7.25 -7.84 7.49
CA TRP A 12 -8.28 -7.04 8.18
C TRP A 12 -8.72 -5.89 7.29
N ILE A 13 -9.86 -5.29 7.59
CA ILE A 13 -10.46 -4.21 6.79
C ILE A 13 -10.78 -3.04 7.73
N ILE A 14 -9.89 -2.05 7.81
CA ILE A 14 -9.98 -0.93 8.76
C ILE A 14 -9.89 0.45 8.12
N GLY A 15 -9.38 0.53 6.88
CA GLY A 15 -9.18 1.74 6.10
C GLY A 15 -7.72 1.98 5.74
N GLY A 16 -7.48 2.19 4.45
CA GLY A 16 -6.15 2.43 3.88
C GLY A 16 -6.05 2.04 2.41
N GLY A 17 -4.82 1.90 1.93
CA GLY A 17 -4.55 1.55 0.52
C GLY A 17 -4.91 0.11 0.17
N ALA A 18 -4.73 -0.82 1.11
CA ALA A 18 -5.02 -2.24 0.90
C ALA A 18 -6.51 -2.50 0.69
N GLU A 19 -7.36 -1.77 1.40
CA GLU A 19 -8.82 -1.90 1.30
C GLU A 19 -9.35 -1.44 -0.05
N ARG A 20 -8.68 -0.53 -0.74
CA ARG A 20 -9.02 -0.14 -2.12
C ARG A 20 -8.88 -1.33 -3.08
N VAL A 21 -7.88 -2.18 -2.88
CA VAL A 21 -7.73 -3.43 -3.65
C VAL A 21 -8.88 -4.38 -3.36
N VAL A 22 -9.23 -4.58 -2.08
CA VAL A 22 -10.36 -5.45 -1.68
C VAL A 22 -11.67 -4.92 -2.27
N GLN A 23 -11.90 -3.62 -2.23
CA GLN A 23 -13.07 -2.98 -2.82
C GLN A 23 -13.11 -3.19 -4.34
N GLN A 24 -11.98 -3.04 -5.03
CA GLN A 24 -11.94 -3.27 -6.48
C GLN A 24 -12.15 -4.74 -6.84
N LEU A 25 -11.60 -5.67 -6.05
CA LEU A 25 -11.89 -7.11 -6.20
C LEU A 25 -13.38 -7.40 -5.99
N HIS A 26 -14.02 -6.78 -5.00
CA HIS A 26 -15.46 -6.90 -4.77
C HIS A 26 -16.28 -6.36 -5.94
N THR A 27 -15.90 -5.21 -6.51
CA THR A 27 -16.55 -4.65 -7.70
C THR A 27 -16.47 -5.63 -8.90
N MET A 28 -15.36 -6.35 -9.05
CA MET A 28 -15.15 -7.32 -10.13
C MET A 28 -15.89 -8.65 -9.88
N TYR A 29 -16.00 -9.05 -8.61
CA TYR A 29 -16.64 -10.29 -8.16
C TYR A 29 -17.69 -9.99 -7.09
N PRO A 30 -18.84 -9.37 -7.46
CA PRO A 30 -19.83 -8.86 -6.50
C PRO A 30 -20.51 -9.97 -5.68
N ASP A 31 -20.54 -11.20 -6.20
CA ASP A 31 -21.10 -12.36 -5.49
C ASP A 31 -20.07 -13.05 -4.58
N ALA A 32 -18.80 -12.68 -4.66
CA ALA A 32 -17.75 -13.29 -3.85
C ALA A 32 -17.89 -12.91 -2.35
N PRO A 33 -17.91 -13.87 -1.43
CA PRO A 33 -17.78 -13.57 -0.01
C PRO A 33 -16.37 -13.05 0.28
N ILE A 34 -16.28 -12.12 1.25
CA ILE A 34 -15.02 -11.53 1.67
C ILE A 34 -14.75 -12.00 3.11
N TYR A 35 -13.72 -12.80 3.31
CA TYR A 35 -13.30 -13.27 4.64
C TYR A 35 -12.23 -12.33 5.20
N ALA A 36 -12.46 -11.77 6.39
CA ALA A 36 -11.49 -10.93 7.08
C ALA A 36 -11.51 -11.17 8.58
N SER A 37 -10.35 -11.11 9.24
CA SER A 37 -10.28 -11.30 10.69
C SER A 37 -10.99 -10.18 11.45
N TYR A 38 -11.08 -8.99 10.88
CA TYR A 38 -11.79 -7.82 11.41
C TYR A 38 -12.24 -6.90 10.26
N CYS A 39 -13.43 -6.29 10.44
CA CYS A 39 -13.94 -5.28 9.52
C CYS A 39 -14.66 -4.17 10.27
N THR A 40 -14.35 -2.89 9.95
CA THR A 40 -15.10 -1.76 10.54
C THR A 40 -16.51 -1.69 9.99
N PRO A 41 -17.49 -1.11 10.75
CA PRO A 41 -18.87 -0.97 10.28
C PRO A 41 -18.99 -0.17 8.97
N GLU A 42 -18.15 0.86 8.80
CA GLU A 42 -18.12 1.68 7.60
C GLU A 42 -17.72 0.84 6.37
N TRP A 43 -16.61 0.11 6.44
CA TRP A 43 -16.15 -0.73 5.35
C TRP A 43 -17.08 -1.92 5.08
N ARG A 44 -17.74 -2.44 6.11
CA ARG A 44 -18.75 -3.48 5.92
C ARG A 44 -19.88 -3.00 5.02
N LYS A 45 -20.34 -1.74 5.19
CA LYS A 45 -21.34 -1.12 4.32
C LYS A 45 -20.83 -0.90 2.89
N ARG A 46 -19.58 -0.43 2.74
CA ARG A 46 -18.93 -0.21 1.42
C ARG A 46 -18.75 -1.49 0.62
N LEU A 47 -18.71 -2.64 1.30
CA LEU A 47 -18.57 -3.98 0.71
C LEU A 47 -19.90 -4.75 0.73
N ASP A 48 -21.03 -4.04 0.63
CA ASP A 48 -22.39 -4.57 0.51
C ASP A 48 -22.74 -5.62 1.57
N ASN A 49 -22.15 -5.53 2.76
CA ASN A 49 -22.27 -6.48 3.85
C ASN A 49 -21.81 -7.94 3.51
N LYS A 50 -21.02 -8.11 2.46
CA LYS A 50 -20.47 -9.42 2.03
C LYS A 50 -19.29 -9.91 2.88
N VAL A 51 -18.91 -9.15 3.93
CA VAL A 51 -17.76 -9.49 4.78
C VAL A 51 -18.15 -10.48 5.86
N VAL A 52 -17.50 -11.65 5.82
CA VAL A 52 -17.59 -12.70 6.83
C VAL A 52 -16.43 -12.54 7.80
N THR A 53 -16.74 -12.33 9.07
CA THR A 53 -15.76 -12.24 10.16
C THR A 53 -16.02 -13.32 11.18
N GLY A 54 -14.95 -13.85 11.79
CA GLY A 54 -15.07 -14.85 12.85
C GLY A 54 -15.15 -14.22 14.24
N TYR A 55 -14.82 -15.03 15.25
CA TYR A 55 -14.79 -14.62 16.66
C TYR A 55 -13.82 -13.45 16.95
N LEU A 56 -12.86 -13.21 16.06
CA LEU A 56 -11.88 -12.12 16.16
C LEU A 56 -12.50 -10.72 16.02
N GLN A 57 -13.71 -10.62 15.45
CA GLN A 57 -14.50 -9.40 15.38
C GLN A 57 -14.97 -8.93 16.77
N ASN A 58 -15.13 -9.85 17.73
CA ASN A 58 -15.74 -9.61 19.03
C ASN A 58 -14.69 -9.32 20.12
N TRP A 59 -15.18 -8.77 21.25
CA TRP A 59 -14.37 -8.65 22.46
C TRP A 59 -13.97 -10.05 22.98
N PRO A 60 -12.74 -10.29 23.50
CA PRO A 60 -11.67 -9.30 23.74
C PRO A 60 -10.76 -9.02 22.53
N PHE A 61 -10.82 -9.80 21.44
CA PHE A 61 -9.88 -9.72 20.32
C PHE A 61 -9.92 -8.39 19.59
N SER A 62 -11.10 -7.81 19.40
CA SER A 62 -11.24 -6.50 18.77
C SER A 62 -10.50 -5.38 19.52
N SER A 63 -10.44 -5.46 20.87
CA SER A 63 -9.69 -4.51 21.72
C SER A 63 -8.19 -4.75 21.69
N LEU A 64 -7.77 -6.01 21.52
CA LEU A 64 -6.37 -6.43 21.44
C LEU A 64 -5.75 -6.17 20.05
N ARG A 65 -6.50 -5.63 19.12
CA ARG A 65 -6.05 -5.34 17.73
C ARG A 65 -4.77 -4.49 17.66
N LYS A 66 -4.57 -3.57 18.61
CA LYS A 66 -3.35 -2.77 18.73
C LYS A 66 -2.09 -3.63 18.95
N PHE A 67 -2.26 -4.84 19.46
CA PHE A 67 -1.20 -5.82 19.69
C PHE A 67 -1.23 -6.93 18.63
N ALA A 68 -1.16 -6.52 17.35
CA ALA A 68 -1.33 -7.39 16.19
C ALA A 68 -0.50 -8.68 16.25
N GLY A 69 0.75 -8.61 16.70
CA GLY A 69 1.63 -9.78 16.85
C GLY A 69 1.15 -10.79 17.90
N LEU A 70 0.53 -10.31 18.99
CA LEU A 70 0.03 -11.18 20.07
C LEU A 70 -1.17 -12.01 19.62
N ILE A 71 -2.05 -11.45 18.81
CA ILE A 71 -3.27 -12.12 18.32
C ILE A 71 -3.08 -12.84 16.99
N SER A 72 -1.90 -12.71 16.35
CA SER A 72 -1.60 -13.37 15.07
C SER A 72 -1.81 -14.90 15.10
N PRO A 73 -1.43 -15.67 16.16
CA PRO A 73 -1.70 -17.10 16.19
C PRO A 73 -3.20 -17.44 16.10
N PHE A 74 -4.06 -16.64 16.72
CA PHE A 74 -5.51 -16.82 16.68
C PHE A 74 -6.07 -16.49 15.29
N ARG A 75 -5.56 -15.42 14.64
CA ARG A 75 -5.92 -15.07 13.26
C ARG A 75 -5.51 -16.16 12.29
N ILE A 76 -4.27 -16.62 12.37
CA ILE A 76 -3.77 -17.73 11.55
C ILE A 76 -4.61 -18.99 11.75
N SER A 77 -4.99 -19.31 12.99
CA SER A 77 -5.87 -20.44 13.28
C SER A 77 -7.23 -20.28 12.61
N TRP A 78 -7.83 -19.09 12.67
CA TRP A 78 -9.12 -18.83 12.05
C TRP A 78 -9.05 -19.01 10.52
N TYR A 79 -8.06 -18.40 9.84
CA TYR A 79 -7.89 -18.53 8.38
C TYR A 79 -7.68 -19.98 7.92
N LYS A 80 -6.94 -20.77 8.69
CA LYS A 80 -6.71 -22.20 8.38
C LYS A 80 -7.96 -23.06 8.41
N ASN A 81 -8.99 -22.64 9.14
CA ASN A 81 -10.21 -23.40 9.35
C ASN A 81 -11.39 -22.90 8.50
N ILE A 82 -11.19 -21.93 7.61
CA ILE A 82 -12.21 -21.52 6.64
C ILE A 82 -12.32 -22.59 5.56
N ASP A 83 -13.55 -23.04 5.31
CA ASP A 83 -13.85 -23.98 4.22
C ASP A 83 -14.00 -23.22 2.89
N PHE A 84 -13.24 -23.66 1.90
CA PHE A 84 -13.26 -23.11 0.54
C PHE A 84 -13.69 -24.16 -0.51
N SER A 85 -14.30 -25.27 -0.11
CA SER A 85 -14.69 -26.36 -1.03
C SER A 85 -15.69 -25.94 -2.12
N ASP A 86 -16.48 -24.90 -1.85
CA ASP A 86 -17.46 -24.36 -2.81
C ASP A 86 -16.87 -23.43 -3.87
N PHE A 87 -15.59 -23.13 -3.81
CA PHE A 87 -14.95 -22.16 -4.70
C PHE A 87 -13.98 -22.82 -5.67
N ASP A 88 -13.75 -22.17 -6.80
CA ASP A 88 -12.76 -22.57 -7.77
C ASP A 88 -11.43 -21.81 -7.57
N ILE A 89 -11.53 -20.56 -7.08
CA ILE A 89 -10.39 -19.65 -6.86
C ILE A 89 -10.57 -18.90 -5.53
N VAL A 90 -9.48 -18.78 -4.78
CA VAL A 90 -9.41 -17.94 -3.59
C VAL A 90 -8.32 -16.88 -3.81
N ILE A 91 -8.70 -15.60 -3.71
CA ILE A 91 -7.75 -14.47 -3.83
C ILE A 91 -7.50 -13.91 -2.42
N SER A 92 -6.30 -14.08 -1.89
CA SER A 92 -5.89 -13.50 -0.62
C SER A 92 -5.14 -12.18 -0.81
N ALA A 93 -5.68 -11.07 -0.30
CA ALA A 93 -5.05 -9.76 -0.25
C ALA A 93 -4.30 -9.62 1.08
N THR A 94 -2.98 -9.75 1.05
CA THR A 94 -2.16 -9.94 2.26
C THR A 94 -0.99 -8.97 2.36
N GLY A 95 -0.83 -8.37 3.55
CA GLY A 95 0.29 -7.50 3.92
C GLY A 95 0.83 -7.82 5.32
N ASN A 96 -0.04 -8.27 6.23
CA ASN A 96 0.36 -8.77 7.55
C ASN A 96 0.66 -10.28 7.54
N GLY A 97 0.39 -10.95 6.42
CA GLY A 97 0.71 -12.35 6.20
C GLY A 97 -0.28 -13.36 6.76
N ASP A 98 -1.30 -12.95 7.51
CA ASP A 98 -2.24 -13.88 8.14
C ASP A 98 -3.18 -14.53 7.11
N ALA A 99 -3.69 -13.75 6.14
CA ALA A 99 -4.62 -14.19 5.10
C ALA A 99 -4.03 -15.28 4.19
N LYS A 100 -2.72 -15.29 3.92
CA LYS A 100 -2.10 -16.34 3.11
C LYS A 100 -1.99 -17.71 3.81
N HIS A 101 -2.33 -17.78 5.12
CA HIS A 101 -2.34 -19.05 5.86
C HIS A 101 -3.58 -19.92 5.61
N ILE A 102 -4.50 -19.49 4.75
CA ILE A 102 -5.63 -20.32 4.31
C ILE A 102 -5.15 -21.67 3.77
N ARG A 103 -6.05 -22.66 3.76
CA ARG A 103 -5.80 -24.02 3.28
C ARG A 103 -6.92 -24.49 2.36
N PRO A 104 -7.01 -23.92 1.15
CA PRO A 104 -7.99 -24.40 0.19
C PRO A 104 -7.77 -25.89 -0.09
N PRO A 105 -8.85 -26.67 -0.32
CA PRO A 105 -8.72 -28.09 -0.68
C PRO A 105 -8.10 -28.24 -2.08
N LYS A 106 -7.66 -29.47 -2.39
CA LYS A 106 -7.12 -29.79 -3.71
C LYS A 106 -8.16 -29.48 -4.82
N GLY A 107 -7.71 -28.79 -5.85
CA GLY A 107 -8.56 -28.33 -6.96
C GLY A 107 -9.09 -26.91 -6.81
N VAL A 108 -8.85 -26.23 -5.68
CA VAL A 108 -9.12 -24.81 -5.48
C VAL A 108 -7.82 -24.04 -5.59
N THR A 109 -7.74 -23.10 -6.53
CA THR A 109 -6.51 -22.33 -6.77
C THR A 109 -6.38 -21.15 -5.79
N HIS A 110 -5.24 -21.04 -5.11
CA HIS A 110 -4.92 -19.94 -4.22
C HIS A 110 -4.02 -18.91 -4.90
N ILE A 111 -4.55 -17.70 -5.12
CA ILE A 111 -3.81 -16.55 -5.63
C ILE A 111 -3.56 -15.59 -4.46
N ALA A 112 -2.30 -15.28 -4.15
CA ALA A 112 -1.95 -14.28 -3.13
C ALA A 112 -1.58 -12.95 -3.79
N TYR A 113 -2.43 -11.95 -3.65
CA TYR A 113 -2.11 -10.56 -3.95
C TYR A 113 -1.34 -9.97 -2.77
N CYS A 114 -0.02 -9.88 -2.92
CA CYS A 114 0.90 -9.57 -1.85
C CYS A 114 1.25 -8.07 -1.84
N PHE A 115 0.78 -7.36 -0.80
CA PHE A 115 1.17 -5.96 -0.58
C PHE A 115 2.62 -5.86 -0.12
N THR A 116 3.04 -6.79 0.76
CA THR A 116 4.39 -6.91 1.26
C THR A 116 4.55 -8.26 1.97
N PRO A 117 5.67 -8.96 1.88
CA PRO A 117 6.05 -9.97 2.85
C PRO A 117 6.06 -9.38 4.25
N VAL A 118 5.70 -10.16 5.28
CA VAL A 118 5.55 -9.64 6.65
C VAL A 118 6.76 -8.81 7.07
N HIS A 119 6.69 -7.50 6.94
CA HIS A 119 7.83 -6.59 6.98
C HIS A 119 8.61 -6.64 8.30
N TYR A 120 7.95 -6.84 9.45
CA TYR A 120 8.62 -6.97 10.75
C TYR A 120 9.29 -8.34 10.96
N TYR A 121 9.04 -9.35 10.12
CA TYR A 121 9.83 -10.59 10.09
C TYR A 121 11.03 -10.47 9.16
N TRP A 122 10.89 -9.75 8.02
CA TRP A 122 11.83 -9.74 6.92
C TRP A 122 12.55 -8.40 6.77
N ARG A 123 12.14 -7.57 5.83
CA ARG A 123 12.84 -6.33 5.46
C ARG A 123 13.11 -5.37 6.61
N HIS A 124 12.12 -5.11 7.45
CA HIS A 124 12.22 -4.12 8.54
C HIS A 124 12.53 -4.73 9.91
N TYR A 125 12.96 -6.00 9.97
CA TYR A 125 13.25 -6.67 11.23
C TYR A 125 14.22 -5.88 12.12
N GLN A 126 15.31 -5.35 11.55
CA GLN A 126 16.30 -4.57 12.31
C GLN A 126 15.71 -3.26 12.85
N MET A 127 14.87 -2.58 12.08
CA MET A 127 14.17 -1.38 12.52
C MET A 127 13.26 -1.67 13.74
N TYR A 128 12.50 -2.77 13.69
CA TYR A 128 11.66 -3.19 14.81
C TYR A 128 12.44 -3.70 16.02
N LEU A 129 13.68 -4.17 15.82
CA LEU A 129 14.58 -4.46 16.94
C LEU A 129 15.12 -3.19 17.60
N THR A 130 15.27 -2.09 16.87
CA THR A 130 15.72 -0.81 17.41
C THR A 130 14.58 -0.10 18.12
N ASP A 131 13.43 0.03 17.46
CA ASP A 131 12.22 0.60 18.05
C ASP A 131 10.96 -0.17 17.65
N PRO A 132 10.47 -1.08 18.53
CA PRO A 132 9.22 -1.80 18.30
C PRO A 132 7.95 -0.93 18.37
N GLY A 133 8.03 0.31 18.83
CA GLY A 133 6.89 1.23 18.95
C GLY A 133 5.96 1.01 20.15
N PHE A 134 6.40 0.27 21.19
CA PHE A 134 5.62 -0.02 22.40
C PHE A 134 6.04 0.80 23.63
N GLY A 135 6.83 1.87 23.45
CA GLY A 135 7.29 2.76 24.53
C GLY A 135 8.05 1.98 25.61
N PHE A 136 7.62 2.05 26.87
CA PHE A 136 8.29 1.36 27.98
C PHE A 136 8.31 -0.17 27.87
N LEU A 137 7.44 -0.78 27.05
CA LEU A 137 7.44 -2.21 26.77
C LEU A 137 8.42 -2.64 25.66
N ASN A 138 9.16 -1.71 25.06
CA ASN A 138 10.12 -2.00 24.01
C ASN A 138 11.14 -3.10 24.36
N PRO A 139 11.73 -3.18 25.58
CA PRO A 139 12.66 -4.25 25.92
C PRO A 139 12.03 -5.64 25.83
N LEU A 140 10.80 -5.80 26.32
CA LEU A 140 10.06 -7.04 26.27
C LEU A 140 9.68 -7.41 24.82
N ALA A 141 9.24 -6.45 24.03
CA ALA A 141 8.91 -6.65 22.62
C ALA A 141 10.15 -7.05 21.80
N ARG A 142 11.32 -6.45 22.05
CA ARG A 142 12.61 -6.83 21.43
C ARG A 142 13.01 -8.24 21.77
N LEU A 143 12.90 -8.63 23.06
CA LEU A 143 13.19 -9.99 23.50
C LEU A 143 12.26 -10.99 22.81
N GLY A 144 10.97 -10.74 22.82
CA GLY A 144 9.97 -11.55 22.14
C GLY A 144 10.28 -11.70 20.65
N LEU A 145 10.57 -10.60 19.96
CA LEU A 145 10.90 -10.63 18.54
C LEU A 145 12.18 -11.46 18.27
N ARG A 146 13.22 -11.31 19.08
CA ARG A 146 14.45 -12.12 18.95
C ARG A 146 14.23 -13.62 19.14
N LEU A 147 13.42 -13.99 20.11
CA LEU A 147 13.15 -15.40 20.43
C LEU A 147 12.26 -16.06 19.38
N PHE A 148 11.26 -15.33 18.88
CA PHE A 148 10.20 -15.92 18.05
C PHE A 148 10.35 -15.64 16.56
N VAL A 149 11.25 -14.75 16.09
CA VAL A 149 11.36 -14.42 14.67
C VAL A 149 11.69 -15.63 13.79
N LYS A 150 12.59 -16.51 14.24
CA LYS A 150 12.97 -17.70 13.45
C LYS A 150 11.79 -18.66 13.21
N PRO A 151 11.05 -19.12 14.25
CA PRO A 151 9.85 -19.94 14.03
C PRO A 151 8.74 -19.20 13.28
N LEU A 152 8.60 -17.88 13.45
CA LEU A 152 7.62 -17.08 12.72
C LEU A 152 7.97 -16.99 11.22
N ARG A 153 9.24 -16.72 10.88
CA ARG A 153 9.73 -16.76 9.49
C ARG A 153 9.48 -18.12 8.85
N ARG A 154 9.79 -19.21 9.57
CA ARG A 154 9.55 -20.56 9.06
C ARG A 154 8.07 -20.79 8.74
N LYS A 155 7.16 -20.44 9.65
CA LYS A 155 5.71 -20.58 9.42
C LYS A 155 5.23 -19.71 8.27
N ASP A 156 5.75 -18.50 8.16
CA ASP A 156 5.45 -17.55 7.10
C ASP A 156 5.92 -18.06 5.73
N TYR A 157 7.15 -18.58 5.67
CA TYR A 157 7.72 -19.24 4.49
C TYR A 157 6.90 -20.47 4.08
N GLU A 158 6.59 -21.37 5.03
CA GLU A 158 5.78 -22.57 4.78
C GLU A 158 4.36 -22.20 4.26
N ALA A 159 3.79 -21.08 4.72
CA ALA A 159 2.52 -20.58 4.20
C ALA A 159 2.67 -20.09 2.74
N ALA A 160 3.75 -19.39 2.44
CA ALA A 160 4.05 -18.91 1.10
C ALA A 160 4.27 -20.05 0.09
N GLN A 161 4.81 -21.20 0.53
CA GLN A 161 4.98 -22.38 -0.35
C GLN A 161 3.65 -23.06 -0.72
N ARG A 162 2.55 -22.81 0.01
CA ARG A 162 1.22 -23.35 -0.31
C ARG A 162 0.39 -22.46 -1.24
N VAL A 163 0.86 -21.24 -1.49
CA VAL A 163 0.23 -20.35 -2.46
C VAL A 163 0.54 -20.87 -3.87
N ASP A 164 -0.47 -21.03 -4.71
CA ASP A 164 -0.25 -21.47 -6.09
C ASP A 164 0.39 -20.36 -6.92
N HIS A 165 -0.15 -19.14 -6.85
CA HIS A 165 0.34 -17.99 -7.61
C HIS A 165 0.45 -16.74 -6.76
N PHE A 166 1.55 -16.00 -6.92
CA PHE A 166 1.73 -14.68 -6.31
C PHE A 166 1.51 -13.57 -7.35
N ILE A 167 0.85 -12.50 -6.89
CA ILE A 167 0.81 -11.21 -7.55
C ILE A 167 1.46 -10.20 -6.61
N ALA A 168 2.52 -9.55 -7.05
CA ALA A 168 3.19 -8.46 -6.34
C ALA A 168 2.59 -7.11 -6.74
N ILE A 169 2.52 -6.16 -5.80
CA ILE A 169 2.01 -4.80 -6.07
C ILE A 169 3.00 -3.90 -6.83
N SER A 170 4.28 -4.27 -6.88
CA SER A 170 5.38 -3.51 -7.48
C SER A 170 6.54 -4.44 -7.81
N ASP A 171 7.48 -3.98 -8.65
CA ASP A 171 8.72 -4.73 -8.90
C ASP A 171 9.53 -4.90 -7.61
N HIS A 172 9.52 -3.89 -6.74
CA HIS A 172 10.14 -3.96 -5.42
C HIS A 172 9.59 -5.11 -4.55
N ILE A 173 8.27 -5.34 -4.54
CA ILE A 173 7.65 -6.45 -3.81
C ILE A 173 7.86 -7.79 -4.52
N LYS A 174 7.95 -7.82 -5.84
CA LYS A 174 8.36 -9.01 -6.59
C LYS A 174 9.73 -9.50 -6.15
N ASP A 175 10.71 -8.58 -6.04
CA ASP A 175 12.07 -8.91 -5.56
C ASP A 175 12.05 -9.43 -4.12
N ASP A 176 11.19 -8.88 -3.27
CA ASP A 176 11.01 -9.37 -1.90
C ASP A 176 10.40 -10.76 -1.83
N ILE A 177 9.37 -11.04 -2.64
CA ILE A 177 8.75 -12.37 -2.73
C ILE A 177 9.80 -13.39 -3.17
N GLN A 178 10.60 -13.05 -4.17
CA GLN A 178 11.70 -13.90 -4.61
C GLN A 178 12.75 -14.10 -3.50
N THR A 179 13.16 -13.02 -2.83
CA THR A 179 14.20 -13.05 -1.81
C THR A 179 13.78 -13.82 -0.56
N TYR A 180 12.55 -13.58 -0.07
CA TYR A 180 12.13 -14.12 1.23
C TYR A 180 11.35 -15.42 1.13
N TYR A 181 10.66 -15.66 0.02
CA TYR A 181 9.83 -16.86 -0.19
C TYR A 181 10.37 -17.80 -1.25
N ASN A 182 11.37 -17.37 -2.03
CA ASN A 182 11.89 -18.11 -3.20
C ASN A 182 10.74 -18.52 -4.16
N ARG A 183 9.86 -17.56 -4.46
CA ARG A 183 8.69 -17.75 -5.32
C ARG A 183 8.67 -16.68 -6.42
N ASP A 184 8.27 -17.09 -7.61
CA ASP A 184 7.95 -16.16 -8.70
C ASP A 184 6.63 -15.43 -8.43
N SER A 185 6.48 -14.25 -9.02
CA SER A 185 5.24 -13.47 -8.97
C SER A 185 5.05 -12.64 -10.23
N ALA A 186 3.78 -12.48 -10.63
CA ALA A 186 3.39 -11.45 -11.59
C ALA A 186 3.32 -10.09 -10.89
N VAL A 187 3.54 -9.00 -11.63
CA VAL A 187 3.37 -7.64 -11.08
C VAL A 187 2.05 -7.06 -11.59
N ILE A 188 1.15 -6.73 -10.68
CA ILE A 188 -0.08 -5.98 -10.96
C ILE A 188 -0.21 -4.90 -9.90
N SER A 189 0.07 -3.66 -10.25
CA SER A 189 0.04 -2.52 -9.34
C SER A 189 -1.37 -2.26 -8.79
N PRO A 190 -1.51 -1.74 -7.55
CA PRO A 190 -2.80 -1.51 -6.93
C PRO A 190 -3.61 -0.47 -7.70
N PRO A 191 -4.96 -0.52 -7.62
CA PRO A 191 -5.83 0.40 -8.34
C PRO A 191 -5.75 1.80 -7.73
N VAL A 192 -5.58 2.80 -8.60
CA VAL A 192 -5.71 4.22 -8.25
C VAL A 192 -6.91 4.78 -8.98
N ASP A 193 -7.74 5.54 -8.27
CA ASP A 193 -8.91 6.22 -8.86
C ASP A 193 -8.44 7.45 -9.65
N THR A 194 -7.83 7.20 -10.81
CA THR A 194 -7.28 8.26 -11.65
C THR A 194 -8.34 9.14 -12.27
N GLU A 195 -9.57 8.63 -12.46
CA GLU A 195 -10.68 9.36 -13.07
C GLU A 195 -11.12 10.52 -12.17
N ARG A 196 -11.10 10.34 -10.86
CA ARG A 196 -11.41 11.39 -9.88
C ARG A 196 -10.50 12.62 -10.03
N PHE A 197 -9.27 12.43 -10.47
CA PHE A 197 -8.26 13.49 -10.61
C PHE A 197 -8.13 14.03 -12.05
N ALA A 198 -8.65 13.33 -13.05
CA ALA A 198 -8.39 13.63 -14.46
C ALA A 198 -9.01 14.95 -14.95
N ASN A 199 -10.16 15.34 -14.38
CA ASN A 199 -10.96 16.47 -14.85
C ASN A 199 -10.59 17.81 -14.19
N VAL A 200 -9.57 17.84 -13.33
CA VAL A 200 -9.17 19.08 -12.67
C VAL A 200 -8.35 19.93 -13.65
N GLN A 201 -8.85 21.11 -13.94
CA GLN A 201 -8.13 22.14 -14.68
C GLN A 201 -7.60 23.19 -13.71
N THR A 202 -6.33 23.52 -13.82
CA THR A 202 -5.73 24.64 -13.10
C THR A 202 -4.96 25.49 -14.10
N SER A 203 -5.19 26.80 -14.04
CA SER A 203 -4.50 27.77 -14.91
C SER A 203 -3.08 28.07 -14.43
N GLU A 204 -2.86 28.01 -13.11
CA GLU A 204 -1.57 28.33 -12.49
C GLU A 204 -1.21 27.27 -11.43
N ARG A 205 0.06 26.92 -11.41
CA ARG A 205 0.64 26.03 -10.43
C ARG A 205 1.73 26.76 -9.66
N SER A 206 1.75 26.60 -8.33
CA SER A 206 2.77 27.25 -7.52
C SER A 206 3.16 26.40 -6.32
N GLY A 207 4.46 26.39 -6.02
CA GLY A 207 5.00 25.70 -4.87
C GLY A 207 4.85 24.17 -4.95
N TYR A 208 5.07 23.52 -3.84
CA TYR A 208 5.17 22.07 -3.73
C TYR A 208 4.11 21.51 -2.79
N VAL A 209 3.80 20.23 -2.94
CA VAL A 209 2.88 19.51 -2.06
C VAL A 209 3.46 18.17 -1.65
N THR A 210 3.18 17.75 -0.44
CA THR A 210 3.35 16.37 0.03
C THR A 210 2.10 15.94 0.79
N MET A 211 1.75 14.65 0.70
CA MET A 211 0.52 14.14 1.32
C MET A 211 0.75 12.77 1.96
N GLY A 212 0.19 12.59 3.14
CA GLY A 212 0.16 11.30 3.79
C GLY A 212 0.02 11.38 5.31
N ARG A 213 -0.03 10.21 5.95
CA ARG A 213 -0.03 10.12 7.40
C ARG A 213 1.34 10.58 7.93
N GLN A 214 1.33 11.55 8.83
CA GLN A 214 2.55 12.11 9.41
C GLN A 214 3.09 11.20 10.53
N VAL A 215 4.00 10.32 10.11
CA VAL A 215 4.71 9.37 10.99
C VAL A 215 6.19 9.38 10.62
N PRO A 216 7.13 9.13 11.58
CA PRO A 216 8.57 9.31 11.36
C PRO A 216 9.10 8.54 10.13
N HIS A 217 8.67 7.31 9.90
CA HIS A 217 9.13 6.48 8.79
C HIS A 217 8.69 6.95 7.39
N LYS A 218 7.77 7.92 7.30
CA LYS A 218 7.40 8.58 6.02
C LYS A 218 8.38 9.68 5.63
N HIS A 219 9.31 10.05 6.50
CA HIS A 219 10.35 11.06 6.25
C HIS A 219 9.80 12.41 5.71
N THR A 220 8.59 12.80 6.12
CA THR A 220 8.02 14.11 5.78
C THR A 220 8.89 15.24 6.28
N SER A 221 9.66 15.04 7.35
CA SER A 221 10.65 15.99 7.87
C SER A 221 11.71 16.36 6.84
N VAL A 222 12.17 15.43 6.01
CA VAL A 222 13.12 15.71 4.91
C VAL A 222 12.52 16.69 3.90
N VAL A 223 11.22 16.56 3.61
CA VAL A 223 10.50 17.45 2.69
C VAL A 223 10.33 18.83 3.30
N VAL A 224 9.88 18.90 4.55
CA VAL A 224 9.70 20.16 5.31
C VAL A 224 11.04 20.91 5.41
N ASP A 225 12.11 20.23 5.81
CA ASP A 225 13.42 20.86 5.97
C ASP A 225 14.00 21.35 4.63
N ALA A 226 13.84 20.59 3.56
CA ALA A 226 14.33 20.98 2.23
C ALA A 226 13.63 22.25 1.72
N CYS A 227 12.28 22.31 1.84
CA CYS A 227 11.51 23.48 1.41
C CYS A 227 11.77 24.68 2.31
N THR A 228 11.89 24.49 3.63
CA THR A 228 12.30 25.55 4.58
C THR A 228 13.65 26.11 4.22
N LYS A 229 14.65 25.25 3.96
CA LYS A 229 16.01 25.66 3.58
C LYS A 229 16.05 26.44 2.27
N LEU A 230 15.23 26.07 1.30
CA LEU A 230 15.13 26.76 0.00
C LEU A 230 14.21 27.98 0.05
N ASN A 231 13.48 28.18 1.13
CA ASN A 231 12.41 29.18 1.29
C ASN A 231 11.40 29.13 0.12
N VAL A 232 10.99 27.90 -0.27
CA VAL A 232 9.97 27.67 -1.30
C VAL A 232 8.65 27.24 -0.68
N PRO A 233 7.49 27.63 -1.26
CA PRO A 233 6.18 27.27 -0.72
C PRO A 233 5.98 25.74 -0.70
N LEU A 234 5.52 25.22 0.42
CA LEU A 234 5.17 23.81 0.60
C LEU A 234 3.80 23.69 1.30
N THR A 235 2.93 22.87 0.73
CA THR A 235 1.69 22.42 1.38
C THR A 235 1.87 20.98 1.88
N VAL A 236 1.74 20.76 3.18
CA VAL A 236 1.77 19.43 3.81
C VAL A 236 0.35 18.99 4.12
N ILE A 237 -0.17 17.99 3.39
CA ILE A 237 -1.55 17.48 3.54
C ILE A 237 -1.54 16.23 4.42
N GLY A 238 -2.38 16.23 5.46
CA GLY A 238 -2.58 15.10 6.36
C GLY A 238 -2.21 15.39 7.81
N ASN A 239 -2.29 14.37 8.65
CA ASN A 239 -2.05 14.47 10.08
C ASN A 239 -1.39 13.18 10.61
N GLY A 240 -0.91 13.19 11.84
CA GLY A 240 -0.35 12.02 12.49
C GLY A 240 0.49 12.35 13.73
N PRO A 241 1.06 11.32 14.37
CA PRO A 241 1.83 11.49 15.60
C PRO A 241 3.06 12.39 15.48
N ASP A 242 3.57 12.60 14.25
CA ASP A 242 4.76 13.44 14.00
C ASP A 242 4.39 14.91 13.68
N HIS A 243 3.10 15.26 13.68
CA HIS A 243 2.62 16.57 13.25
C HIS A 243 3.30 17.73 13.96
N ASP A 244 3.31 17.71 15.30
CA ASP A 244 3.88 18.80 16.11
C ASP A 244 5.39 18.97 15.87
N ASN A 245 6.12 17.88 15.68
CA ASN A 245 7.52 17.91 15.32
C ASN A 245 7.74 18.54 13.93
N LEU A 246 6.89 18.22 12.95
CA LEU A 246 6.95 18.81 11.61
C LEU A 246 6.65 20.32 11.64
N VAL A 247 5.67 20.74 12.41
CA VAL A 247 5.33 22.18 12.60
C VAL A 247 6.49 22.94 13.24
N GLN A 248 7.15 22.37 14.26
CA GLN A 248 8.32 23.01 14.91
C GLN A 248 9.52 23.17 13.96
N ARG A 249 9.66 22.30 12.95
CA ARG A 249 10.76 22.35 11.97
C ARG A 249 10.47 23.30 10.80
N ALA A 250 9.20 23.61 10.58
CA ALA A 250 8.73 24.35 9.42
C ALA A 250 9.11 25.82 9.45
N GLY A 251 9.64 26.32 8.35
CA GLY A 251 9.76 27.77 8.11
C GLY A 251 8.43 28.41 7.67
N SER A 252 8.43 29.73 7.51
CA SER A 252 7.23 30.52 7.16
C SER A 252 6.66 30.18 5.77
N SER A 253 7.42 29.50 4.91
CA SER A 253 7.00 29.04 3.57
C SER A 253 6.19 27.74 3.60
N VAL A 254 6.03 27.06 4.75
CA VAL A 254 5.37 25.76 4.88
C VAL A 254 3.99 25.93 5.51
N THR A 255 2.97 25.37 4.85
CA THR A 255 1.57 25.35 5.31
C THR A 255 1.10 23.92 5.54
N PHE A 256 0.35 23.68 6.63
CA PHE A 256 -0.22 22.38 6.95
C PHE A 256 -1.74 22.39 6.76
N LEU A 257 -2.25 21.39 6.03
CA LEU A 257 -3.68 21.15 5.82
C LEU A 257 -4.04 19.78 6.40
N THR A 258 -4.68 19.77 7.56
CA THR A 258 -5.01 18.52 8.28
C THR A 258 -6.31 17.87 7.86
N ASN A 259 -7.24 18.63 7.28
CA ASN A 259 -8.60 18.21 6.95
C ASN A 259 -8.98 18.62 5.51
N VAL A 260 -8.32 17.99 4.52
CA VAL A 260 -8.73 18.11 3.12
C VAL A 260 -9.68 16.97 2.81
N SER A 261 -10.88 17.28 2.35
CA SER A 261 -11.89 16.28 1.99
C SER A 261 -11.51 15.53 0.70
N ASP A 262 -12.09 14.35 0.53
CA ASP A 262 -11.88 13.56 -0.70
C ASP A 262 -12.28 14.32 -1.97
N SER A 263 -13.29 15.20 -1.90
CA SER A 263 -13.74 16.03 -3.04
C SER A 263 -12.79 17.19 -3.36
N GLU A 264 -12.09 17.72 -2.36
CA GLU A 264 -11.13 18.83 -2.53
C GLU A 264 -9.74 18.35 -2.94
N MET A 265 -9.43 17.10 -2.68
CA MET A 265 -8.10 16.53 -2.91
C MET A 265 -7.59 16.67 -4.35
N PRO A 266 -8.41 16.46 -5.40
CA PRO A 266 -7.97 16.65 -6.77
C PRO A 266 -7.42 18.04 -7.05
N GLU A 267 -8.14 19.08 -6.63
CA GLU A 267 -7.72 20.47 -6.79
C GLU A 267 -6.53 20.80 -5.90
N ALA A 268 -6.54 20.30 -4.64
CA ALA A 268 -5.43 20.48 -3.71
C ALA A 268 -4.10 19.93 -4.26
N LEU A 269 -4.13 18.84 -5.03
CA LEU A 269 -2.91 18.32 -5.69
C LEU A 269 -2.60 19.08 -6.98
N ALA A 270 -3.59 19.38 -7.82
CA ALA A 270 -3.39 19.96 -9.14
C ALA A 270 -2.79 21.39 -9.12
N ARG A 271 -2.99 22.16 -8.05
CA ARG A 271 -2.51 23.53 -7.94
C ARG A 271 -1.02 23.69 -7.69
N HIS A 272 -0.30 22.59 -7.49
CA HIS A 272 1.13 22.62 -7.17
C HIS A 272 2.01 22.22 -8.35
N GLU A 273 3.25 22.75 -8.37
CA GLU A 273 4.25 22.50 -9.42
C GLU A 273 4.75 21.07 -9.38
N ALA A 274 5.00 20.52 -8.18
CA ALA A 274 5.37 19.13 -8.00
C ALA A 274 4.93 18.57 -6.65
N PHE A 275 4.77 17.24 -6.63
CA PHE A 275 4.57 16.44 -5.43
C PHE A 275 5.92 15.91 -4.93
N LEU A 276 6.27 16.22 -3.67
CA LEU A 276 7.52 15.77 -3.06
C LEU A 276 7.30 14.50 -2.23
N PHE A 277 8.10 13.48 -2.49
CA PHE A 277 7.93 12.18 -1.87
C PHE A 277 9.26 11.58 -1.40
N ALA A 278 9.56 11.72 -0.11
CA ALA A 278 10.78 11.20 0.51
C ALA A 278 10.59 9.83 1.18
N SER A 279 9.38 9.28 1.17
CA SER A 279 9.08 7.97 1.75
C SER A 279 9.49 6.83 0.83
N ILE A 280 10.12 5.79 1.37
CA ILE A 280 10.32 4.53 0.66
C ILE A 280 9.12 3.65 0.95
N GLU A 281 8.25 3.47 -0.03
CA GLU A 281 7.03 2.69 0.09
C GLU A 281 7.03 1.50 -0.86
N ASP A 282 6.23 0.50 -0.51
CA ASP A 282 6.07 -0.70 -1.32
C ASP A 282 5.43 -0.42 -2.68
N PHE A 283 4.54 0.59 -2.76
CA PHE A 283 4.04 1.19 -4.01
C PHE A 283 3.97 2.72 -3.89
N GLY A 284 3.07 3.26 -3.07
CA GLY A 284 2.85 4.71 -2.93
C GLY A 284 1.69 5.21 -3.80
N ILE A 285 0.46 5.16 -3.28
CA ILE A 285 -0.75 5.61 -3.99
C ILE A 285 -0.75 7.13 -4.16
N ALA A 286 -0.38 7.89 -3.13
CA ALA A 286 -0.44 9.35 -3.12
C ALA A 286 0.35 10.05 -4.24
N PRO A 287 1.59 9.66 -4.57
CA PRO A 287 2.28 10.19 -5.74
C PRO A 287 1.55 9.92 -7.06
N VAL A 288 0.93 8.74 -7.22
CA VAL A 288 0.19 8.40 -8.44
C VAL A 288 -1.11 9.22 -8.53
N GLU A 289 -1.78 9.50 -7.40
CA GLU A 289 -2.92 10.44 -7.34
C GLU A 289 -2.49 11.86 -7.78
N ALA A 290 -1.32 12.33 -7.32
CA ALA A 290 -0.76 13.61 -7.77
C ALA A 290 -0.49 13.61 -9.28
N MET A 291 0.09 12.54 -9.81
CA MET A 291 0.30 12.39 -11.26
C MET A 291 -1.01 12.38 -12.03
N ALA A 292 -2.06 11.73 -11.50
CA ALA A 292 -3.40 11.74 -12.10
C ALA A 292 -4.02 13.14 -12.13
N ALA A 293 -3.70 14.00 -11.16
CA ALA A 293 -4.03 15.45 -11.17
C ALA A 293 -3.13 16.26 -12.14
N GLY A 294 -2.15 15.62 -12.80
CA GLY A 294 -1.18 16.25 -13.70
C GLY A 294 -0.02 16.93 -12.99
N THR A 295 0.22 16.60 -11.73
CA THR A 295 1.31 17.15 -10.91
C THR A 295 2.50 16.20 -10.94
N PRO A 296 3.65 16.59 -11.50
CA PRO A 296 4.83 15.74 -11.57
C PRO A 296 5.37 15.42 -10.17
N VAL A 297 6.09 14.30 -10.05
CA VAL A 297 6.54 13.77 -8.75
C VAL A 297 8.07 13.86 -8.65
N ILE A 298 8.57 14.40 -7.54
CA ILE A 298 9.99 14.31 -7.15
C ILE A 298 10.07 13.29 -6.00
N ALA A 299 10.57 12.09 -6.29
CA ALA A 299 10.57 10.97 -5.36
C ALA A 299 11.97 10.42 -5.08
N ILE A 300 12.13 9.75 -3.94
CA ILE A 300 13.31 8.93 -3.67
C ILE A 300 13.41 7.79 -4.69
N ALA A 301 14.60 7.53 -5.23
CA ALA A 301 14.88 6.47 -6.20
C ALA A 301 14.89 5.06 -5.54
N LYS A 302 13.84 4.71 -4.79
CA LYS A 302 13.70 3.44 -4.08
C LYS A 302 12.23 3.04 -3.94
N GLY A 303 12.00 1.74 -3.79
CA GLY A 303 10.66 1.18 -3.62
C GLY A 303 9.78 1.40 -4.84
N GLY A 304 8.47 1.49 -4.67
CA GLY A 304 7.50 1.63 -5.75
C GLY A 304 7.62 2.92 -6.57
N ALA A 305 8.36 3.93 -6.10
CA ALA A 305 8.60 5.15 -6.89
C ALA A 305 9.28 4.86 -8.24
N LEU A 306 10.07 3.80 -8.31
CA LEU A 306 10.74 3.34 -9.54
C LEU A 306 9.75 2.82 -10.60
N ASP A 307 8.56 2.38 -10.20
CA ASP A 307 7.57 1.80 -11.10
C ASP A 307 6.74 2.90 -11.82
N TYR A 308 6.53 4.05 -11.19
CA TYR A 308 5.64 5.09 -11.73
C TYR A 308 6.33 6.40 -12.11
N VAL A 309 7.48 6.76 -11.53
CA VAL A 309 8.19 7.97 -11.93
C VAL A 309 9.06 7.69 -13.15
N ASN A 310 8.75 8.34 -14.26
CA ASN A 310 9.57 8.35 -15.47
C ASN A 310 10.37 9.66 -15.51
N PRO A 311 11.69 9.62 -15.22
CA PRO A 311 12.52 10.84 -15.17
C PRO A 311 12.45 11.67 -16.45
N GLY A 312 12.24 12.98 -16.30
CA GLY A 312 12.10 13.92 -17.42
C GLY A 312 10.73 13.92 -18.10
N LYS A 313 9.83 12.96 -17.80
CA LYS A 313 8.47 12.90 -18.36
C LYS A 313 7.38 13.13 -17.31
N SER A 314 7.46 12.42 -16.20
CA SER A 314 6.46 12.51 -15.13
C SER A 314 7.02 13.01 -13.79
N GLY A 315 8.33 13.29 -13.74
CA GLY A 315 8.98 13.79 -12.54
C GLY A 315 10.49 13.58 -12.52
N LEU A 316 11.07 13.59 -11.33
CA LEU A 316 12.49 13.35 -11.07
C LEU A 316 12.66 12.34 -9.92
N LEU A 317 13.82 11.68 -9.90
CA LEU A 317 14.23 10.78 -8.83
C LEU A 317 15.50 11.33 -8.16
N PHE A 318 15.51 11.34 -6.80
CA PHE A 318 16.70 11.67 -6.02
C PHE A 318 17.22 10.43 -5.27
N GLN A 319 18.54 10.36 -5.02
CA GLN A 319 19.19 9.10 -4.63
C GLN A 319 19.14 8.82 -3.14
N ASP A 320 19.43 9.84 -2.31
CA ASP A 320 19.58 9.67 -0.88
C ASP A 320 18.45 10.34 -0.12
N GLN A 321 17.90 9.65 0.89
CA GLN A 321 16.82 10.14 1.74
C GLN A 321 17.32 11.23 2.70
N THR A 322 17.89 12.31 2.14
CA THR A 322 18.48 13.44 2.84
C THR A 322 17.96 14.78 2.32
N VAL A 323 17.99 15.79 3.19
CA VAL A 323 17.64 17.17 2.84
C VAL A 323 18.50 17.67 1.66
N ALA A 324 19.79 17.37 1.66
CA ALA A 324 20.71 17.83 0.61
C ALA A 324 20.34 17.22 -0.77
N SER A 325 20.04 15.92 -0.83
CA SER A 325 19.68 15.24 -2.08
C SER A 325 18.35 15.75 -2.63
N LEU A 326 17.33 15.94 -1.76
CA LEU A 326 16.04 16.49 -2.18
C LEU A 326 16.15 17.96 -2.60
N THR A 327 16.92 18.81 -1.87
CA THR A 327 17.18 20.20 -2.23
C THR A 327 17.76 20.30 -3.66
N LYS A 328 18.74 19.46 -3.97
CA LYS A 328 19.32 19.39 -5.33
C LYS A 328 18.29 18.98 -6.39
N ALA A 329 17.43 18.02 -6.08
CA ALA A 329 16.38 17.58 -6.99
C ALA A 329 15.33 18.68 -7.23
N ILE A 330 14.95 19.44 -6.21
CA ILE A 330 14.04 20.60 -6.34
C ILE A 330 14.68 21.66 -7.23
N GLN A 331 15.94 22.01 -7.02
CA GLN A 331 16.67 22.98 -7.88
C GLN A 331 16.76 22.51 -9.34
N GLN A 332 17.03 21.21 -9.55
CA GLN A 332 17.02 20.63 -10.89
C GLN A 332 15.63 20.70 -11.53
N PHE A 333 14.57 20.44 -10.76
CA PHE A 333 13.19 20.51 -11.23
C PHE A 333 12.81 21.91 -11.73
N GLN A 334 13.25 22.97 -11.03
CA GLN A 334 12.99 24.37 -11.39
C GLN A 334 13.55 24.77 -12.76
N SER A 335 14.55 24.05 -13.28
CA SER A 335 15.13 24.26 -14.61
C SER A 335 14.45 23.42 -15.71
N GLN A 336 13.41 22.66 -15.39
CA GLN A 336 12.72 21.77 -16.31
C GLN A 336 11.23 22.13 -16.42
N SER A 337 10.61 21.74 -17.53
CA SER A 337 9.17 21.85 -17.71
C SER A 337 8.55 20.47 -17.90
N PHE A 338 7.41 20.25 -17.29
CA PHE A 338 6.66 18.99 -17.36
C PHE A 338 5.28 19.25 -17.96
N ASN A 339 4.89 18.43 -18.95
CA ASN A 339 3.57 18.52 -19.55
C ASN A 339 2.55 17.78 -18.66
N PRO A 340 1.55 18.47 -18.08
CA PRO A 340 0.55 17.84 -17.21
C PRO A 340 -0.22 16.69 -17.89
N ALA A 341 -0.48 16.77 -19.19
CA ALA A 341 -1.15 15.69 -19.92
C ALA A 341 -0.27 14.43 -20.03
N ALA A 342 1.04 14.58 -20.21
CA ALA A 342 1.98 13.46 -20.21
C ALA A 342 2.10 12.82 -18.81
N VAL A 343 2.07 13.65 -17.76
CA VAL A 343 2.07 13.17 -16.36
C VAL A 343 0.80 12.36 -16.05
N ARG A 344 -0.39 12.87 -16.43
CA ARG A 344 -1.66 12.13 -16.29
C ARG A 344 -1.64 10.80 -17.05
N LYS A 345 -1.16 10.80 -18.30
CA LYS A 345 -1.05 9.59 -19.12
C LYS A 345 -0.18 8.52 -18.46
N GLN A 346 0.86 8.91 -17.73
CA GLN A 346 1.68 7.96 -16.95
C GLN A 346 0.88 7.38 -15.79
N ALA A 347 0.07 8.17 -15.09
CA ALA A 347 -0.77 7.69 -14.00
C ALA A 347 -1.90 6.73 -14.46
N GLU A 348 -2.41 6.88 -15.69
CA GLU A 348 -3.46 6.01 -16.24
C GLU A 348 -3.10 4.53 -16.27
N GLN A 349 -1.79 4.20 -16.28
CA GLN A 349 -1.31 2.82 -16.22
C GLN A 349 -1.72 2.12 -14.91
N PHE A 350 -2.01 2.89 -13.88
CA PHE A 350 -2.39 2.42 -12.54
C PHE A 350 -3.88 2.59 -12.26
N SER A 351 -4.68 2.90 -13.27
CA SER A 351 -6.13 3.10 -13.13
C SER A 351 -6.86 1.83 -12.66
N SER A 352 -7.99 2.03 -11.97
CA SER A 352 -8.86 0.93 -11.54
C SER A 352 -9.30 0.03 -12.72
N SER A 353 -9.52 0.60 -13.90
CA SER A 353 -9.88 -0.16 -15.09
C SER A 353 -8.72 -1.04 -15.61
N ARG A 354 -7.49 -0.56 -15.55
CA ARG A 354 -6.30 -1.35 -15.91
C ARG A 354 -6.05 -2.47 -14.91
N PHE A 355 -6.16 -2.17 -13.63
CA PHE A 355 -6.09 -3.17 -12.57
C PHE A 355 -7.11 -4.29 -12.80
N ALA A 356 -8.38 -3.94 -13.02
CA ALA A 356 -9.44 -4.92 -13.25
C ALA A 356 -9.13 -5.83 -14.46
N LYS A 357 -8.73 -5.26 -15.59
CA LYS A 357 -8.34 -6.01 -16.77
C LYS A 357 -7.19 -6.98 -16.51
N ALA A 358 -6.14 -6.51 -15.79
CA ALA A 358 -4.98 -7.32 -15.48
C ALA A 358 -5.34 -8.50 -14.55
N ILE A 359 -6.11 -8.26 -13.49
CA ILE A 359 -6.58 -9.32 -12.58
C ILE A 359 -7.47 -10.33 -13.29
N ILE A 360 -8.46 -9.88 -14.10
CA ILE A 360 -9.34 -10.80 -14.85
C ILE A 360 -8.52 -11.65 -15.82
N SER A 361 -7.57 -11.06 -16.54
CA SER A 361 -6.70 -11.78 -17.46
C SER A 361 -5.85 -12.82 -16.72
N PHE A 362 -5.25 -12.44 -15.59
CA PHE A 362 -4.45 -13.34 -14.76
C PHE A 362 -5.28 -14.50 -14.20
N VAL A 363 -6.42 -14.22 -13.59
CA VAL A 363 -7.34 -15.23 -13.05
C VAL A 363 -7.81 -16.18 -14.16
N SER A 364 -8.09 -15.65 -15.36
CA SER A 364 -8.52 -16.46 -16.50
C SER A 364 -7.42 -17.37 -17.05
N SER A 365 -6.15 -16.96 -17.03
CA SER A 365 -5.03 -17.80 -17.44
C SER A 365 -4.83 -18.97 -16.48
N VAL A 366 -4.80 -18.68 -15.18
CA VAL A 366 -4.62 -19.67 -14.12
C VAL A 366 -5.77 -20.70 -14.08
N ALA A 367 -7.02 -20.25 -14.29
CA ALA A 367 -8.18 -21.14 -14.34
C ALA A 367 -8.17 -22.11 -15.54
N ARG A 368 -7.44 -21.83 -16.62
CA ARG A 368 -7.24 -22.75 -17.74
C ARG A 368 -6.19 -23.80 -17.41
N ASP A 369 -5.05 -23.36 -16.88
CA ASP A 369 -3.93 -24.25 -16.54
C ASP A 369 -4.34 -25.32 -15.51
N SER A 370 -5.24 -24.94 -14.56
CA SER A 370 -5.79 -25.86 -13.55
C SER A 370 -6.73 -26.95 -14.12
N LYS A 371 -7.24 -26.81 -15.36
CA LYS A 371 -8.13 -27.79 -16.01
C LYS A 371 -7.39 -28.73 -16.95
N GLU A 372 -6.17 -28.37 -17.35
CA GLU A 372 -5.34 -29.18 -18.27
C GLU A 372 -4.38 -30.10 -17.50
N ASN A 373 -4.22 -29.93 -16.18
CA ASN A 373 -3.47 -30.79 -15.27
C ASN A 373 -4.39 -31.60 -14.34
#